data_b57faee7b110df4cbf971588156ce87b
#
_entry.id   b57faee7b110df4cbf971588156ce87b
#
_cell.length_a   1.000
_cell.length_b   1.000
_cell.length_c   1.000
_cell.angle_alpha   90.00
_cell.angle_beta   90.00
_cell.angle_gamma   90.00
#
_symmetry.space_group_name_H-M   'P 1'
#
loop_
_entity.id
_entity.type
_entity.pdbx_description
1 polymer ?
#
loop_
_entity_poly.entity_id
_entity_poly.type
_entity_poly.pdbx_seq_one_letter_code
_entity_poly.pdbx_strand_id
1 'polypeptide(L)'
;MIAGKRAAGFAAALCLLLALLCAVPAHAADDDDRFQGKTWDEVVEVFLSEHGIDPEKVALGYRNTVTGEEHFLNGDIYHMAASMQKVPLNMVYTERVRSGEMTLNERIDGYPYAKALELTIVNSDNDLAYRLWMKLGGFREYRSMIVPYMTDDPDSLDPIFFRDNYFTARQMIHCLNLLQTESERFPGLIDMMRLAEPKNYFNYHEQSYEIAHKYGYLKVLTTQYINDCAIVYTDEPIVIVMFTLSLPKPYDALADYCTLMADYAQYHTELRRAEEAQVTPSPSPSPSPAPTAAPTPTPAPTPTASPAPVLERDAEALPVVAAVAAAAAILLLACAAVFFRGRRHR
;
A
#
# COMPACT_ATOMS: atom_id res chain seq x y z
N MET A 1 -21.77 51.83 23.80
CA MET A 1 -20.80 50.94 24.51
C MET A 1 -21.04 49.44 24.26
N ILE A 2 -21.80 49.02 23.20
CA ILE A 2 -22.13 47.61 22.93
C ILE A 2 -21.37 47.08 21.68
N ALA A 3 -20.89 47.91 20.80
CA ALA A 3 -20.18 47.49 19.57
C ALA A 3 -18.74 46.98 19.81
N GLY A 4 -18.03 47.51 20.83
CA GLY A 4 -16.63 47.11 21.10
C GLY A 4 -16.44 45.72 21.68
N LYS A 5 -17.44 45.16 22.39
CA LYS A 5 -17.36 43.83 22.99
C LYS A 5 -17.55 42.68 22.00
N ARG A 6 -18.23 42.91 20.88
CA ARG A 6 -18.44 41.91 19.83
C ARG A 6 -17.21 41.73 18.93
N ALA A 7 -16.46 42.81 18.66
CA ALA A 7 -15.23 42.74 17.87
C ALA A 7 -14.07 42.04 18.59
N ALA A 8 -13.96 42.21 19.93
CA ALA A 8 -12.96 41.51 20.74
C ALA A 8 -13.22 40.00 20.86
N GLY A 9 -14.51 39.57 20.90
CA GLY A 9 -14.88 38.16 20.92
C GLY A 9 -14.58 37.46 19.60
N PHE A 10 -14.75 38.12 18.46
CA PHE A 10 -14.47 37.55 17.12
C PHE A 10 -12.97 37.40 16.89
N ALA A 11 -12.14 38.37 17.32
CA ALA A 11 -10.69 38.29 17.22
C ALA A 11 -10.11 37.19 18.09
N ALA A 12 -10.63 36.99 19.33
CA ALA A 12 -10.20 35.91 20.21
C ALA A 12 -10.60 34.53 19.68
N ALA A 13 -11.78 34.37 19.10
CA ALA A 13 -12.22 33.13 18.48
C ALA A 13 -11.41 32.77 17.22
N LEU A 14 -11.03 33.77 16.41
CA LEU A 14 -10.18 33.59 15.21
C LEU A 14 -8.75 33.21 15.61
N CYS A 15 -8.19 33.77 16.67
CA CYS A 15 -6.87 33.41 17.19
C CYS A 15 -6.88 31.99 17.79
N LEU A 16 -7.98 31.56 18.45
CA LEU A 16 -8.12 30.19 18.93
C LEU A 16 -8.26 29.18 17.79
N LEU A 17 -8.96 29.53 16.72
CA LEU A 17 -9.10 28.68 15.53
C LEU A 17 -7.76 28.55 14.77
N LEU A 18 -6.99 29.63 14.66
CA LEU A 18 -5.66 29.60 14.06
C LEU A 18 -4.65 28.84 14.94
N ALA A 19 -4.77 28.88 16.24
CA ALA A 19 -3.93 28.10 17.16
C ALA A 19 -4.26 26.59 17.11
N LEU A 20 -5.52 26.20 16.84
CA LEU A 20 -5.89 24.80 16.60
C LEU A 20 -5.44 24.27 15.25
N LEU A 21 -5.28 25.13 14.23
CA LEU A 21 -4.76 24.77 12.90
C LEU A 21 -3.23 24.64 12.89
N CYS A 22 -2.53 25.17 13.89
CA CYS A 22 -1.07 25.04 14.06
C CYS A 22 -0.66 23.97 15.08
N ALA A 23 -1.60 23.21 15.63
CA ALA A 23 -1.29 22.02 16.41
C ALA A 23 -0.96 20.86 15.43
N VAL A 24 0.22 20.93 14.81
CA VAL A 24 0.91 19.75 14.30
C VAL A 24 1.07 18.82 15.51
N PRO A 25 0.59 17.57 15.48
CA PRO A 25 0.81 16.65 16.58
C PRO A 25 2.33 16.57 16.82
N ALA A 26 2.76 16.90 18.03
CA ALA A 26 4.14 16.78 18.47
C ALA A 26 4.48 15.29 18.66
N HIS A 27 4.51 14.54 17.59
CA HIS A 27 5.03 13.17 17.56
C HIS A 27 6.42 13.07 16.89
N ALA A 28 6.97 14.20 16.42
CA ALA A 28 8.20 14.21 15.62
C ALA A 28 9.48 14.50 16.43
N ALA A 29 9.45 14.64 17.76
CA ALA A 29 10.62 15.13 18.49
C ALA A 29 11.47 14.06 19.21
N ASP A 30 10.97 12.83 19.36
CA ASP A 30 11.72 11.75 20.05
C ASP A 30 12.27 10.65 19.12
N ASP A 31 11.81 10.59 17.85
CA ASP A 31 12.23 9.55 16.88
C ASP A 31 13.47 9.94 16.06
N ASP A 32 13.89 11.19 16.10
CA ASP A 32 14.98 11.72 15.27
C ASP A 32 16.34 11.07 15.61
N ASP A 33 16.60 10.77 16.86
CA ASP A 33 17.85 10.13 17.31
C ASP A 33 17.97 8.67 16.87
N ARG A 34 16.86 7.98 16.58
CA ARG A 34 16.88 6.55 16.21
C ARG A 34 17.48 6.31 14.82
N PHE A 35 17.26 7.25 13.87
CA PHE A 35 17.71 7.14 12.48
C PHE A 35 18.80 8.11 12.11
N GLN A 36 19.01 9.20 12.87
CA GLN A 36 19.95 10.27 12.52
C GLN A 36 21.38 9.75 12.32
N GLY A 37 21.87 9.91 11.10
CA GLY A 37 23.23 9.53 10.71
C GLY A 37 23.50 8.02 10.68
N LYS A 38 22.44 7.18 10.78
CA LYS A 38 22.58 5.73 10.72
C LYS A 38 22.18 5.21 9.35
N THR A 39 22.88 4.19 8.91
CA THR A 39 22.51 3.38 7.74
C THR A 39 21.39 2.41 8.09
N TRP A 40 20.70 1.88 7.07
CA TRP A 40 19.72 0.82 7.26
C TRP A 40 20.28 -0.39 8.01
N ASP A 41 21.52 -0.80 7.68
CA ASP A 41 22.20 -1.94 8.32
C ASP A 41 22.37 -1.71 9.83
N GLU A 42 22.82 -0.50 10.24
CA GLU A 42 22.96 -0.14 11.65
C GLU A 42 21.62 -0.12 12.40
N VAL A 43 20.54 0.35 11.75
CA VAL A 43 19.18 0.32 12.31
C VAL A 43 18.71 -1.11 12.51
N VAL A 44 18.93 -1.98 11.53
CA VAL A 44 18.57 -3.40 11.61
C VAL A 44 19.42 -4.16 12.63
N GLU A 45 20.72 -3.86 12.76
CA GLU A 45 21.59 -4.47 13.79
C GLU A 45 21.06 -4.18 15.20
N VAL A 46 20.66 -2.93 15.47
CA VAL A 46 20.03 -2.55 16.74
C VAL A 46 18.74 -3.33 16.98
N PHE A 47 17.85 -3.37 15.98
CA PHE A 47 16.58 -4.12 16.04
C PHE A 47 16.82 -5.60 16.37
N LEU A 48 17.72 -6.27 15.68
CA LEU A 48 18.03 -7.68 15.93
C LEU A 48 18.56 -7.90 17.34
N SER A 49 19.45 -7.01 17.82
CA SER A 49 20.02 -7.05 19.17
C SER A 49 18.95 -6.89 20.24
N GLU A 50 18.05 -5.92 20.11
CA GLU A 50 16.97 -5.64 21.07
C GLU A 50 15.97 -6.81 21.17
N HIS A 51 15.71 -7.50 20.07
CA HIS A 51 14.82 -8.66 20.04
C HIS A 51 15.52 -9.99 20.34
N GLY A 52 16.86 -9.98 20.53
CA GLY A 52 17.65 -11.19 20.73
C GLY A 52 17.54 -12.15 19.53
N ILE A 53 17.45 -11.60 18.32
CA ILE A 53 17.33 -12.35 17.07
C ILE A 53 18.71 -12.68 16.54
N ASP A 54 18.96 -13.98 16.30
CA ASP A 54 20.11 -14.45 15.55
C ASP A 54 19.93 -14.08 14.06
N PRO A 55 20.85 -13.29 13.46
CA PRO A 55 20.76 -12.88 12.07
C PRO A 55 20.62 -14.04 11.06
N GLU A 56 21.14 -15.23 11.38
CA GLU A 56 21.03 -16.41 10.51
C GLU A 56 19.60 -16.99 10.46
N LYS A 57 18.72 -16.55 11.36
CA LYS A 57 17.33 -17.03 11.46
C LYS A 57 16.32 -16.13 10.78
N VAL A 58 16.77 -15.07 10.13
CA VAL A 58 15.88 -14.15 9.42
C VAL A 58 16.41 -13.81 8.04
N ALA A 59 15.51 -13.47 7.14
CA ALA A 59 15.84 -12.73 5.93
C ALA A 59 14.90 -11.53 5.83
N LEU A 60 15.49 -10.36 5.68
CA LEU A 60 14.79 -9.08 5.64
C LEU A 60 14.93 -8.45 4.26
N GLY A 61 13.90 -7.76 3.83
CA GLY A 61 13.91 -6.95 2.63
C GLY A 61 13.12 -5.66 2.84
N TYR A 62 13.64 -4.59 2.30
CA TYR A 62 13.04 -3.25 2.25
C TYR A 62 13.21 -2.65 0.87
N ARG A 63 12.20 -1.96 0.36
CA ARG A 63 12.33 -1.11 -0.82
C ARG A 63 11.33 0.05 -0.74
N ASN A 64 11.83 1.27 -0.96
CA ASN A 64 11.00 2.43 -1.24
C ASN A 64 10.57 2.39 -2.71
N THR A 65 9.26 2.38 -2.98
CA THR A 65 8.73 2.20 -4.34
C THR A 65 8.84 3.45 -5.22
N VAL A 66 9.11 4.61 -4.61
CA VAL A 66 9.26 5.90 -5.29
C VAL A 66 10.72 6.17 -5.65
N THR A 67 11.62 6.06 -4.67
CA THR A 67 13.06 6.31 -4.88
C THR A 67 13.80 5.14 -5.49
N GLY A 68 13.27 3.91 -5.31
CA GLY A 68 13.93 2.68 -5.70
C GLY A 68 15.05 2.23 -4.73
N GLU A 69 15.26 2.94 -3.62
CA GLU A 69 16.17 2.53 -2.55
C GLU A 69 15.77 1.15 -2.01
N GLU A 70 16.75 0.23 -1.91
CA GLU A 70 16.50 -1.12 -1.41
C GLU A 70 17.63 -1.63 -0.52
N HIS A 71 17.25 -2.42 0.49
CA HIS A 71 18.15 -3.01 1.47
C HIS A 71 17.77 -4.44 1.80
N PHE A 72 18.75 -5.28 2.09
CA PHE A 72 18.54 -6.69 2.39
C PHE A 72 19.49 -7.20 3.47
N LEU A 73 18.96 -8.00 4.39
CA LEU A 73 19.74 -8.92 5.20
C LEU A 73 19.39 -10.35 4.74
N ASN A 74 20.39 -11.17 4.38
CA ASN A 74 20.20 -12.51 3.83
C ASN A 74 19.28 -12.55 2.60
N GLY A 75 19.31 -11.48 1.79
CA GLY A 75 18.34 -11.23 0.71
C GLY A 75 18.24 -12.32 -0.34
N ASP A 76 19.31 -13.11 -0.55
CA ASP A 76 19.42 -14.14 -1.58
C ASP A 76 19.34 -15.57 -1.02
N ILE A 77 19.16 -15.73 0.30
CA ILE A 77 18.95 -17.04 0.92
C ILE A 77 17.51 -17.48 0.72
N TYR A 78 17.32 -18.71 0.25
CA TYR A 78 16.00 -19.30 0.06
C TYR A 78 15.36 -19.73 1.39
N HIS A 79 14.18 -19.19 1.68
CA HIS A 79 13.38 -19.49 2.86
C HIS A 79 12.03 -20.11 2.50
N MET A 80 11.51 -20.99 3.37
CA MET A 80 10.15 -21.52 3.25
C MET A 80 9.11 -20.39 3.35
N ALA A 81 8.45 -20.08 2.24
CA ALA A 81 7.52 -18.96 2.17
C ALA A 81 6.16 -19.22 2.82
N ALA A 82 5.80 -20.48 2.99
CA ALA A 82 4.47 -20.86 3.42
C ALA A 82 3.38 -20.19 2.56
N SER A 83 2.41 -19.50 3.17
CA SER A 83 1.29 -18.90 2.43
C SER A 83 1.60 -17.58 1.72
N MET A 84 2.81 -17.01 1.84
CA MET A 84 3.18 -15.81 1.08
C MET A 84 3.15 -16.06 -0.44
N GLN A 85 3.40 -17.31 -0.88
CA GLN A 85 3.28 -17.71 -2.29
C GLN A 85 1.90 -17.46 -2.92
N LYS A 86 0.87 -17.22 -2.09
CA LYS A 86 -0.49 -16.94 -2.59
C LYS A 86 -0.61 -15.55 -3.24
N VAL A 87 0.32 -14.63 -2.95
CA VAL A 87 0.41 -13.35 -3.65
C VAL A 87 0.74 -13.55 -5.12
N PRO A 88 1.90 -14.10 -5.52
CA PRO A 88 2.21 -14.29 -6.93
C PRO A 88 1.25 -15.29 -7.62
N LEU A 89 0.68 -16.25 -6.89
CA LEU A 89 -0.37 -17.12 -7.44
C LEU A 89 -1.59 -16.31 -7.89
N ASN A 90 -2.08 -15.40 -7.06
CA ASN A 90 -3.22 -14.56 -7.41
C ASN A 90 -2.86 -13.44 -8.41
N MET A 91 -1.59 -13.01 -8.49
CA MET A 91 -1.14 -12.12 -9.58
C MET A 91 -1.36 -12.76 -10.94
N VAL A 92 -1.03 -14.04 -11.14
CA VAL A 92 -1.31 -14.77 -12.39
C VAL A 92 -2.81 -14.73 -12.74
N TYR A 93 -3.67 -14.95 -11.79
CA TYR A 93 -5.12 -14.99 -12.02
C TYR A 93 -5.73 -13.61 -12.25
N THR A 94 -5.33 -12.61 -11.46
CA THR A 94 -5.85 -11.24 -11.61
C THR A 94 -5.38 -10.60 -12.91
N GLU A 95 -4.17 -10.91 -13.37
CA GLU A 95 -3.69 -10.50 -14.68
C GLU A 95 -4.51 -11.12 -15.82
N ARG A 96 -4.90 -12.39 -15.71
CA ARG A 96 -5.82 -13.04 -16.67
C ARG A 96 -7.23 -12.41 -16.65
N VAL A 97 -7.70 -11.97 -15.49
CA VAL A 97 -8.96 -11.22 -15.40
C VAL A 97 -8.80 -9.88 -16.14
N ARG A 98 -7.71 -9.18 -15.94
CA ARG A 98 -7.45 -7.90 -16.60
C ARG A 98 -7.30 -8.05 -18.12
N SER A 99 -6.62 -9.10 -18.59
CA SER A 99 -6.46 -9.38 -20.03
C SER A 99 -7.75 -9.85 -20.71
N GLY A 100 -8.77 -10.21 -19.94
CA GLY A 100 -10.04 -10.76 -20.47
C GLY A 100 -9.97 -12.27 -20.80
N GLU A 101 -8.88 -12.95 -20.44
CA GLU A 101 -8.76 -14.42 -20.58
C GLU A 101 -9.73 -15.14 -19.65
N MET A 102 -10.11 -14.51 -18.53
CA MET A 102 -11.10 -15.04 -17.60
C MET A 102 -11.90 -13.90 -16.96
N THR A 103 -12.94 -14.26 -16.23
CA THR A 103 -13.75 -13.30 -15.48
C THR A 103 -13.72 -13.61 -13.98
N LEU A 104 -14.02 -12.61 -13.15
CA LEU A 104 -14.17 -12.79 -11.70
C LEU A 104 -15.25 -13.83 -11.33
N ASN A 105 -16.24 -14.03 -12.20
CA ASN A 105 -17.30 -15.02 -12.00
C ASN A 105 -16.96 -16.42 -12.53
N GLU A 106 -15.83 -16.58 -13.23
CA GLU A 106 -15.40 -17.88 -13.70
C GLU A 106 -15.20 -18.85 -12.52
N ARG A 107 -15.75 -20.06 -12.65
CA ARG A 107 -15.68 -21.03 -11.56
C ARG A 107 -14.38 -21.81 -11.56
N ILE A 108 -13.74 -21.78 -10.40
CA ILE A 108 -12.60 -22.61 -10.06
C ILE A 108 -13.07 -23.60 -9.01
N ASP A 109 -13.28 -24.84 -9.45
CA ASP A 109 -13.75 -25.95 -8.62
C ASP A 109 -15.00 -25.63 -7.77
N GLY A 110 -15.96 -25.00 -8.43
CA GLY A 110 -17.26 -24.65 -7.81
C GLY A 110 -17.35 -23.24 -7.23
N TYR A 111 -16.23 -22.53 -7.01
CA TYR A 111 -16.21 -21.17 -6.49
C TYR A 111 -15.99 -20.15 -7.61
N PRO A 112 -16.70 -19.00 -7.64
CA PRO A 112 -16.30 -17.88 -8.47
C PRO A 112 -14.88 -17.44 -8.10
N TYR A 113 -14.05 -17.04 -9.08
CA TYR A 113 -12.68 -16.63 -8.79
C TYR A 113 -12.62 -15.45 -7.80
N ALA A 114 -13.55 -14.50 -7.85
CA ALA A 114 -13.64 -13.44 -6.86
C ALA A 114 -13.65 -13.98 -5.41
N LYS A 115 -14.38 -15.08 -5.16
CA LYS A 115 -14.42 -15.73 -3.84
C LYS A 115 -13.15 -16.53 -3.56
N ALA A 116 -12.57 -17.15 -4.56
CA ALA A 116 -11.29 -17.86 -4.42
C ALA A 116 -10.15 -16.88 -4.08
N LEU A 117 -10.11 -15.70 -4.72
CA LEU A 117 -9.18 -14.61 -4.41
C LEU A 117 -9.32 -14.18 -2.94
N GLU A 118 -10.54 -13.84 -2.52
CA GLU A 118 -10.83 -13.47 -1.12
C GLU A 118 -10.34 -14.56 -0.15
N LEU A 119 -10.77 -15.80 -0.32
CA LEU A 119 -10.45 -16.88 0.60
C LEU A 119 -8.96 -17.22 0.64
N THR A 120 -8.26 -17.17 -0.50
CA THR A 120 -6.82 -17.48 -0.55
C THR A 120 -5.96 -16.37 0.02
N ILE A 121 -6.33 -15.11 -0.15
CA ILE A 121 -5.57 -13.97 0.36
C ILE A 121 -5.99 -13.62 1.78
N VAL A 122 -7.28 -13.36 2.02
CA VAL A 122 -7.76 -12.91 3.35
C VAL A 122 -7.65 -14.03 4.37
N ASN A 123 -8.23 -15.19 4.09
CA ASN A 123 -8.29 -16.31 5.04
C ASN A 123 -7.15 -17.31 4.89
N SER A 124 -6.30 -17.13 3.87
CA SER A 124 -5.18 -18.02 3.60
C SER A 124 -5.59 -19.48 3.33
N ASP A 125 -6.73 -19.72 2.66
CA ASP A 125 -7.25 -21.04 2.34
C ASP A 125 -6.25 -21.86 1.50
N ASN A 126 -5.90 -23.05 1.99
CA ASN A 126 -4.89 -23.92 1.36
C ASN A 126 -5.50 -24.80 0.27
N ASP A 127 -6.73 -25.26 0.46
CA ASP A 127 -7.38 -26.15 -0.49
C ASP A 127 -7.68 -25.41 -1.78
N LEU A 128 -8.18 -24.20 -1.70
CA LEU A 128 -8.38 -23.34 -2.86
C LEU A 128 -7.06 -22.95 -3.53
N ALA A 129 -6.02 -22.62 -2.77
CA ALA A 129 -4.70 -22.36 -3.36
C ALA A 129 -4.16 -23.58 -4.13
N TYR A 130 -4.30 -24.78 -3.58
CA TYR A 130 -3.95 -26.03 -4.27
C TYR A 130 -4.74 -26.20 -5.58
N ARG A 131 -6.06 -25.95 -5.57
CA ARG A 131 -6.92 -26.02 -6.78
C ARG A 131 -6.53 -25.01 -7.83
N LEU A 132 -6.15 -23.79 -7.40
CA LEU A 132 -5.62 -22.76 -8.31
C LEU A 132 -4.34 -23.26 -9.01
N TRP A 133 -3.36 -23.84 -8.30
CA TRP A 133 -2.16 -24.40 -8.94
C TRP A 133 -2.49 -25.52 -9.92
N MET A 134 -3.37 -26.43 -9.51
CA MET A 134 -3.75 -27.57 -10.37
C MET A 134 -4.41 -27.08 -11.66
N LYS A 135 -5.21 -26.03 -11.59
CA LYS A 135 -5.82 -25.41 -12.81
C LYS A 135 -4.77 -24.75 -13.72
N LEU A 136 -3.62 -24.30 -13.18
CA LEU A 136 -2.51 -23.77 -13.96
C LEU A 136 -1.61 -24.86 -14.58
N GLY A 137 -1.91 -26.14 -14.37
CA GLY A 137 -1.08 -27.26 -14.85
C GLY A 137 -0.23 -27.91 -13.76
N GLY A 138 -0.35 -27.43 -12.51
CA GLY A 138 0.39 -27.93 -11.36
C GLY A 138 1.40 -26.92 -10.80
N PHE A 139 2.09 -27.33 -9.75
CA PHE A 139 2.98 -26.44 -9.01
C PHE A 139 4.17 -25.94 -9.86
N ARG A 140 4.76 -26.80 -10.67
CA ARG A 140 5.92 -26.43 -11.51
C ARG A 140 5.54 -25.43 -12.58
N GLU A 141 4.43 -25.63 -13.23
CA GLU A 141 3.89 -24.72 -14.26
C GLU A 141 3.53 -23.37 -13.65
N TYR A 142 2.89 -23.37 -12.48
CA TYR A 142 2.66 -22.16 -11.70
C TYR A 142 3.98 -21.42 -11.42
N ARG A 143 5.01 -22.14 -10.93
CA ARG A 143 6.32 -21.52 -10.64
C ARG A 143 6.95 -20.91 -11.89
N SER A 144 6.81 -21.56 -13.03
CA SER A 144 7.30 -21.01 -14.30
C SER A 144 6.55 -19.74 -14.72
N MET A 145 5.25 -19.66 -14.45
CA MET A 145 4.43 -18.48 -14.79
C MET A 145 4.79 -17.25 -13.94
N ILE A 146 5.22 -17.43 -12.71
CA ILE A 146 5.54 -16.32 -11.80
C ILE A 146 6.99 -15.83 -11.91
N VAL A 147 7.86 -16.47 -12.71
CA VAL A 147 9.25 -16.03 -12.90
C VAL A 147 9.35 -14.52 -13.18
N PRO A 148 8.55 -13.92 -14.10
CA PRO A 148 8.63 -12.48 -14.37
C PRO A 148 8.20 -11.57 -13.20
N TYR A 149 7.55 -12.13 -12.17
CA TYR A 149 7.21 -11.38 -10.97
C TYR A 149 8.29 -11.45 -9.90
N MET A 150 9.27 -12.33 -10.06
CA MET A 150 10.29 -12.61 -9.04
C MET A 150 11.66 -12.02 -9.35
N THR A 151 11.97 -11.82 -10.64
CA THR A 151 13.29 -11.37 -11.07
C THR A 151 13.27 -10.89 -12.52
N ASP A 152 14.15 -9.95 -12.84
CA ASP A 152 14.45 -9.54 -14.21
C ASP A 152 15.48 -10.47 -14.89
N ASP A 153 16.17 -11.31 -14.11
CA ASP A 153 17.14 -12.30 -14.58
C ASP A 153 16.68 -13.74 -14.28
N PRO A 154 15.90 -14.37 -15.18
CA PRO A 154 15.41 -15.72 -15.00
C PRO A 154 16.50 -16.78 -14.81
N ASP A 155 17.69 -16.55 -15.39
CA ASP A 155 18.82 -17.50 -15.32
C ASP A 155 19.48 -17.51 -13.93
N SER A 156 19.21 -16.50 -13.09
CA SER A 156 19.68 -16.44 -11.71
C SER A 156 18.92 -17.35 -10.74
N LEU A 157 17.79 -17.95 -11.18
CA LEU A 157 16.94 -18.74 -10.29
C LEU A 157 17.55 -20.12 -9.98
N ASP A 158 17.72 -20.42 -8.70
CA ASP A 158 18.08 -21.77 -8.24
C ASP A 158 16.98 -22.78 -8.59
N PRO A 159 17.32 -24.02 -8.98
CA PRO A 159 16.35 -25.09 -9.22
C PRO A 159 15.37 -25.37 -8.07
N ILE A 160 15.70 -25.03 -6.83
CA ILE A 160 14.80 -25.14 -5.67
C ILE A 160 13.54 -24.30 -5.84
N PHE A 161 13.65 -23.16 -6.52
CA PHE A 161 12.51 -22.29 -6.85
C PHE A 161 11.40 -23.07 -7.58
N PHE A 162 11.73 -23.99 -8.49
CA PHE A 162 10.74 -24.74 -9.29
C PHE A 162 10.22 -26.03 -8.61
N ARG A 163 10.87 -26.48 -7.52
CA ARG A 163 10.54 -27.75 -6.87
C ARG A 163 9.73 -27.58 -5.60
N ASP A 164 10.03 -26.52 -4.84
CA ASP A 164 9.52 -26.33 -3.50
C ASP A 164 9.02 -24.89 -3.26
N ASN A 165 8.30 -24.71 -2.14
CA ASN A 165 7.75 -23.41 -1.75
C ASN A 165 8.80 -22.53 -1.06
N TYR A 166 9.93 -22.32 -1.73
CA TYR A 166 11.01 -21.45 -1.27
C TYR A 166 11.10 -20.20 -2.13
N PHE A 167 11.30 -19.06 -1.44
CA PHE A 167 11.59 -17.76 -2.05
C PHE A 167 12.72 -17.08 -1.30
N THR A 168 13.38 -16.13 -1.93
CA THR A 168 14.30 -15.20 -1.28
C THR A 168 13.58 -13.90 -0.91
N ALA A 169 14.14 -13.12 0.03
CA ALA A 169 13.58 -11.82 0.35
C ALA A 169 13.62 -10.89 -0.87
N ARG A 170 14.70 -10.93 -1.67
CA ARG A 170 14.81 -10.16 -2.91
C ARG A 170 13.71 -10.48 -3.92
N GLN A 171 13.39 -11.76 -4.12
CA GLN A 171 12.30 -12.17 -4.99
C GLN A 171 10.94 -11.64 -4.53
N MET A 172 10.66 -11.70 -3.23
CA MET A 172 9.40 -11.19 -2.69
C MET A 172 9.32 -9.66 -2.74
N ILE A 173 10.42 -8.95 -2.52
CA ILE A 173 10.49 -7.47 -2.70
C ILE A 173 10.24 -7.11 -4.16
N HIS A 174 10.85 -7.81 -5.11
CA HIS A 174 10.60 -7.59 -6.54
C HIS A 174 9.11 -7.80 -6.88
N CYS A 175 8.51 -8.90 -6.39
CA CYS A 175 7.10 -9.23 -6.58
C CYS A 175 6.17 -8.15 -6.03
N LEU A 176 6.40 -7.69 -4.80
CA LEU A 176 5.57 -6.67 -4.17
C LEU A 176 5.76 -5.29 -4.81
N ASN A 177 6.99 -4.95 -5.21
CA ASN A 177 7.26 -3.72 -5.93
C ASN A 177 6.49 -3.68 -7.27
N LEU A 178 6.53 -4.77 -8.04
CA LEU A 178 5.75 -4.90 -9.26
C LEU A 178 4.24 -4.77 -9.00
N LEU A 179 3.75 -5.45 -7.95
CA LEU A 179 2.34 -5.39 -7.55
C LEU A 179 1.92 -3.95 -7.19
N GLN A 180 2.77 -3.20 -6.47
CA GLN A 180 2.49 -1.82 -6.08
C GLN A 180 2.58 -0.86 -7.26
N THR A 181 3.66 -0.93 -8.05
CA THR A 181 3.92 0.04 -9.12
C THR A 181 3.07 -0.19 -10.37
N GLU A 182 2.61 -1.42 -10.59
CA GLU A 182 1.75 -1.81 -11.71
C GLU A 182 0.40 -2.40 -11.23
N SER A 183 -0.15 -1.84 -10.16
CA SER A 183 -1.34 -2.38 -9.47
C SER A 183 -2.55 -2.59 -10.38
N GLU A 184 -2.67 -1.80 -11.47
CA GLU A 184 -3.73 -1.96 -12.48
C GLU A 184 -3.66 -3.30 -13.23
N ARG A 185 -2.50 -3.97 -13.25
CA ARG A 185 -2.36 -5.32 -13.81
C ARG A 185 -3.04 -6.38 -12.95
N PHE A 186 -3.21 -6.09 -11.64
CA PHE A 186 -3.61 -7.06 -10.63
C PHE A 186 -4.87 -6.60 -9.87
N PRO A 187 -6.02 -6.42 -10.57
CA PRO A 187 -7.20 -5.79 -10.01
C PRO A 187 -7.72 -6.51 -8.76
N GLY A 188 -7.93 -5.75 -7.68
CA GLY A 188 -8.50 -6.19 -6.41
C GLY A 188 -7.54 -6.98 -5.50
N LEU A 189 -6.32 -7.33 -5.94
CA LEU A 189 -5.40 -8.14 -5.12
C LEU A 189 -4.92 -7.36 -3.88
N ILE A 190 -4.49 -6.12 -4.06
CA ILE A 190 -4.05 -5.26 -2.94
C ILE A 190 -5.20 -5.04 -1.94
N ASP A 191 -6.44 -4.84 -2.42
CA ASP A 191 -7.59 -4.67 -1.55
C ASP A 191 -7.86 -5.91 -0.69
N MET A 192 -7.67 -7.11 -1.24
CA MET A 192 -7.76 -8.34 -0.45
C MET A 192 -6.61 -8.46 0.55
N MET A 193 -5.40 -8.00 0.23
CA MET A 193 -4.26 -7.99 1.15
C MET A 193 -4.48 -7.03 2.34
N ARG A 194 -5.18 -5.91 2.16
CA ARG A 194 -5.60 -5.00 3.25
C ARG A 194 -6.54 -5.67 4.25
N LEU A 195 -7.31 -6.66 3.79
CA LEU A 195 -8.29 -7.39 4.59
C LEU A 195 -7.74 -8.67 5.23
N ALA A 196 -6.44 -8.94 5.12
CA ALA A 196 -5.83 -10.20 5.58
C ALA A 196 -6.14 -10.50 7.05
N GLU A 197 -6.51 -11.75 7.34
CA GLU A 197 -6.87 -12.27 8.66
C GLU A 197 -6.11 -13.59 8.94
N PRO A 198 -5.69 -13.85 10.19
CA PRO A 198 -5.85 -13.03 11.40
C PRO A 198 -4.85 -11.87 11.47
N LYS A 199 -5.15 -10.84 12.25
CA LYS A 199 -4.25 -9.70 12.51
C LYS A 199 -3.18 -10.08 13.55
N ASN A 200 -2.22 -10.91 13.16
CA ASN A 200 -1.22 -11.50 14.07
C ASN A 200 0.21 -11.47 13.52
N TYR A 201 0.50 -10.68 12.49
CA TYR A 201 1.78 -10.66 11.80
C TYR A 201 2.34 -9.24 11.80
N PHE A 202 2.62 -8.62 10.68
CA PHE A 202 3.01 -7.21 10.65
C PHE A 202 2.01 -6.27 11.33
N ASN A 203 0.75 -6.66 11.38
CA ASN A 203 -0.32 -5.95 12.07
C ASN A 203 -0.68 -6.54 13.46
N TYR A 204 0.25 -7.26 14.11
CA TYR A 204 0.05 -7.80 15.47
C TYR A 204 -0.10 -6.71 16.52
N HIS A 205 0.69 -5.64 16.41
CA HIS A 205 0.48 -4.39 17.12
C HIS A 205 -0.30 -3.41 16.24
N GLU A 206 -0.95 -2.42 16.87
CA GLU A 206 -1.59 -1.34 16.13
C GLU A 206 -0.53 -0.58 15.33
N GLN A 207 -0.78 -0.39 14.04
CA GLN A 207 0.14 0.27 13.12
C GLN A 207 -0.38 1.67 12.79
N SER A 208 0.52 2.64 12.71
CA SER A 208 0.19 4.02 12.34
C SER A 208 -0.11 4.18 10.84
N TYR A 209 0.28 3.20 10.02
CA TYR A 209 0.13 3.21 8.57
C TYR A 209 -0.80 2.11 8.08
N GLU A 210 -1.47 2.35 6.97
CA GLU A 210 -2.23 1.30 6.28
C GLU A 210 -1.27 0.25 5.71
N ILE A 211 -1.62 -1.03 5.86
CA ILE A 211 -0.82 -2.17 5.44
C ILE A 211 -1.65 -3.10 4.57
N ALA A 212 -1.14 -3.42 3.38
CA ALA A 212 -1.63 -4.52 2.57
C ALA A 212 -0.62 -5.68 2.66
N HIS A 213 -0.97 -6.78 3.34
CA HIS A 213 -0.01 -7.82 3.66
C HIS A 213 -0.49 -9.24 3.34
N LYS A 214 0.46 -10.17 3.25
CA LYS A 214 0.17 -11.62 3.21
C LYS A 214 1.17 -12.38 4.04
N TYR A 215 0.67 -12.93 5.11
CA TYR A 215 1.43 -13.76 6.03
C TYR A 215 1.65 -15.19 5.52
N GLY A 216 2.65 -15.86 6.10
CA GLY A 216 2.95 -17.27 5.92
C GLY A 216 3.19 -17.97 7.26
N TYR A 217 2.49 -19.07 7.49
CA TYR A 217 2.69 -19.93 8.66
C TYR A 217 2.91 -21.38 8.24
N LEU A 218 3.96 -21.99 8.75
CA LEU A 218 4.20 -23.43 8.65
C LEU A 218 4.94 -23.90 9.90
N LYS A 219 4.52 -25.05 10.45
CA LYS A 219 5.25 -25.74 11.51
C LYS A 219 5.52 -27.19 11.07
N VAL A 220 6.78 -27.58 11.07
CA VAL A 220 7.23 -28.93 10.75
C VAL A 220 8.05 -29.42 11.93
N LEU A 221 7.53 -30.43 12.66
CA LEU A 221 8.13 -30.91 13.91
C LEU A 221 8.35 -29.75 14.91
N THR A 222 9.63 -29.43 15.20
CA THR A 222 10.02 -28.34 16.09
C THR A 222 10.34 -27.05 15.35
N THR A 223 10.47 -27.09 14.03
CA THR A 223 10.80 -25.93 13.19
C THR A 223 9.53 -25.15 12.84
N GLN A 224 9.58 -23.84 13.03
CA GLN A 224 8.46 -22.95 12.77
C GLN A 224 8.89 -21.81 11.84
N TYR A 225 8.06 -21.55 10.85
CA TYR A 225 8.18 -20.46 9.90
C TYR A 225 6.98 -19.52 10.08
N ILE A 226 7.23 -18.30 10.50
CA ILE A 226 6.21 -17.27 10.69
C ILE A 226 6.71 -16.04 9.95
N ASN A 227 6.19 -15.81 8.77
CA ASN A 227 6.69 -14.83 7.82
C ASN A 227 5.60 -13.83 7.48
N ASP A 228 6.01 -12.66 6.99
CA ASP A 228 5.06 -11.74 6.37
C ASP A 228 5.73 -10.93 5.25
N CYS A 229 4.92 -10.45 4.32
CA CYS A 229 5.31 -9.55 3.25
C CYS A 229 4.20 -8.51 3.03
N ALA A 230 4.57 -7.25 2.87
CA ALA A 230 3.61 -6.15 2.85
C ALA A 230 4.00 -5.01 1.93
N ILE A 231 2.95 -4.29 1.50
CA ILE A 231 3.02 -2.91 1.04
C ILE A 231 2.57 -2.05 2.22
N VAL A 232 3.39 -1.11 2.66
CA VAL A 232 3.09 -0.18 3.76
C VAL A 232 2.93 1.21 3.17
N TYR A 233 1.81 1.87 3.45
CA TYR A 233 1.44 3.15 2.85
C TYR A 233 1.91 4.32 3.72
N THR A 234 3.22 4.55 3.74
CA THR A 234 3.83 5.79 4.19
C THR A 234 3.66 6.88 3.14
N ASP A 235 4.15 8.09 3.33
CA ASP A 235 4.11 9.18 2.35
C ASP A 235 4.69 8.78 0.98
N GLU A 236 5.71 7.93 1.00
CA GLU A 236 6.23 7.21 -0.15
C GLU A 236 6.11 5.71 0.14
N PRO A 237 5.15 5.00 -0.50
CA PRO A 237 4.90 3.60 -0.17
C PRO A 237 6.15 2.73 -0.23
N ILE A 238 6.30 1.86 0.75
CA ILE A 238 7.38 0.89 0.81
C ILE A 238 6.87 -0.53 0.68
N VAL A 239 7.73 -1.44 0.25
CA VAL A 239 7.50 -2.87 0.33
C VAL A 239 8.51 -3.51 1.26
N ILE A 240 8.02 -4.38 2.14
CA ILE A 240 8.84 -5.06 3.16
C ILE A 240 8.56 -6.55 3.20
N VAL A 241 9.57 -7.31 3.58
CA VAL A 241 9.50 -8.76 3.76
C VAL A 241 10.30 -9.15 4.99
N MET A 242 9.75 -10.05 5.81
CA MET A 242 10.48 -10.72 6.87
C MET A 242 10.19 -12.22 6.85
N PHE A 243 11.20 -13.01 6.52
CA PHE A 243 11.23 -14.45 6.75
C PHE A 243 11.80 -14.74 8.12
N THR A 244 11.25 -15.73 8.82
CA THR A 244 11.74 -16.15 10.14
C THR A 244 11.91 -17.67 10.24
N LEU A 245 12.85 -18.09 11.06
CA LEU A 245 13.10 -19.49 11.37
C LEU A 245 13.14 -19.70 12.89
N SER A 246 12.01 -20.19 13.44
CA SER A 246 11.91 -20.57 14.86
C SER A 246 12.32 -19.47 15.84
N LEU A 247 11.87 -18.24 15.62
CA LEU A 247 12.07 -17.15 16.57
C LEU A 247 11.27 -17.37 17.86
N PRO A 248 11.76 -16.92 19.03
CA PRO A 248 11.03 -17.07 20.30
C PRO A 248 9.77 -16.21 20.39
N LYS A 249 9.78 -15.01 19.78
CA LYS A 249 8.65 -14.06 19.75
C LYS A 249 8.43 -13.52 18.34
N PRO A 250 8.00 -14.38 17.38
CA PRO A 250 7.97 -14.02 15.98
C PRO A 250 6.94 -12.92 15.65
N TYR A 251 5.83 -12.87 16.36
CA TYR A 251 4.76 -11.89 16.09
C TYR A 251 5.15 -10.48 16.54
N ASP A 252 5.78 -10.36 17.72
CA ASP A 252 6.34 -9.07 18.18
C ASP A 252 7.41 -8.59 17.19
N ALA A 253 8.35 -9.47 16.84
CA ALA A 253 9.42 -9.13 15.89
C ALA A 253 8.91 -8.69 14.52
N LEU A 254 7.87 -9.35 13.98
CA LEU A 254 7.26 -8.95 12.72
C LEU A 254 6.62 -7.55 12.81
N ALA A 255 5.79 -7.31 13.84
CA ALA A 255 5.10 -6.04 14.00
C ALA A 255 6.07 -4.88 14.23
N ASP A 256 7.10 -5.11 15.08
CA ASP A 256 8.11 -4.10 15.38
C ASP A 256 9.02 -3.82 14.18
N TYR A 257 9.33 -4.84 13.35
CA TYR A 257 10.03 -4.64 12.08
C TYR A 257 9.20 -3.81 11.11
N CYS A 258 7.90 -4.05 11.01
CA CYS A 258 7.00 -3.27 10.15
C CYS A 258 6.98 -1.79 10.56
N THR A 259 6.79 -1.51 11.86
CA THR A 259 6.81 -0.15 12.41
C THR A 259 8.16 0.51 12.16
N LEU A 260 9.26 -0.19 12.46
CA LEU A 260 10.63 0.33 12.28
C LEU A 260 10.90 0.75 10.82
N MET A 261 10.50 -0.07 9.87
CA MET A 261 10.72 0.23 8.44
C MET A 261 9.82 1.36 7.93
N ALA A 262 8.59 1.45 8.43
CA ALA A 262 7.69 2.54 8.10
C ALA A 262 8.22 3.89 8.63
N ASP A 263 8.68 3.92 9.89
CA ASP A 263 9.26 5.11 10.51
C ASP A 263 10.59 5.51 9.82
N TYR A 264 11.43 4.53 9.48
CA TYR A 264 12.66 4.74 8.71
C TYR A 264 12.35 5.42 7.36
N ALA A 265 11.37 4.90 6.62
CA ALA A 265 10.95 5.47 5.34
C ALA A 265 10.41 6.89 5.49
N GLN A 266 9.57 7.13 6.50
CA GLN A 266 8.99 8.45 6.77
C GLN A 266 10.08 9.47 7.13
N TYR A 267 11.01 9.12 8.02
CA TYR A 267 12.15 9.96 8.40
C TYR A 267 12.97 10.38 7.17
N HIS A 268 13.37 9.43 6.32
CA HIS A 268 14.16 9.73 5.14
C HIS A 268 13.39 10.51 4.07
N THR A 269 12.08 10.33 3.97
CA THR A 269 11.21 11.10 3.08
C THR A 269 11.14 12.58 3.53
N GLU A 270 10.97 12.82 4.82
CA GLU A 270 10.96 14.16 5.40
C GLU A 270 12.31 14.87 5.26
N LEU A 271 13.40 14.15 5.49
CA LEU A 271 14.77 14.67 5.32
C LEU A 271 15.01 15.13 3.87
N ARG A 272 14.69 14.30 2.87
CA ARG A 272 14.81 14.67 1.45
C ARG A 272 13.97 15.89 1.10
N ARG A 273 12.72 15.93 1.54
CA ARG A 273 11.83 17.09 1.29
C ARG A 273 12.38 18.37 1.92
N ALA A 274 12.96 18.29 3.10
CA ALA A 274 13.60 19.43 3.75
C ALA A 274 14.83 19.94 2.98
N GLU A 275 15.64 19.02 2.46
CA GLU A 275 16.80 19.35 1.62
C GLU A 275 16.38 19.99 0.29
N GLU A 276 15.39 19.43 -0.39
CA GLU A 276 14.84 19.96 -1.64
C GLU A 276 14.24 21.37 -1.46
N ALA A 277 13.56 21.62 -0.33
CA ALA A 277 13.01 22.95 -0.01
C ALA A 277 14.10 24.00 0.19
N GLN A 278 15.29 23.61 0.66
CA GLN A 278 16.43 24.53 0.83
C GLN A 278 17.14 24.85 -0.49
N VAL A 279 17.11 23.92 -1.45
CA VAL A 279 17.77 24.09 -2.77
C VAL A 279 16.91 24.89 -3.74
N THR A 280 15.59 24.96 -3.52
CA THR A 280 14.71 25.75 -4.41
C THR A 280 15.01 27.25 -4.23
N PRO A 281 15.56 27.97 -5.25
CA PRO A 281 15.90 29.36 -5.09
C PRO A 281 14.62 30.16 -4.81
N SER A 282 14.71 31.01 -3.78
CA SER A 282 13.69 32.04 -3.49
C SER A 282 13.29 32.73 -4.80
N PRO A 283 12.00 32.93 -5.09
CA PRO A 283 11.59 33.56 -6.35
C PRO A 283 12.35 34.86 -6.53
N SER A 284 13.08 34.94 -7.65
CA SER A 284 13.79 36.17 -8.05
C SER A 284 12.84 37.35 -7.94
N PRO A 285 13.22 38.45 -7.32
CA PRO A 285 12.32 39.60 -7.17
C PRO A 285 11.75 39.95 -8.54
N SER A 286 10.42 39.96 -8.62
CA SER A 286 9.68 40.36 -9.83
C SER A 286 10.31 41.64 -10.39
N PRO A 287 10.65 41.72 -11.68
CA PRO A 287 11.23 42.91 -12.25
C PRO A 287 10.28 44.09 -11.96
N SER A 288 10.86 45.15 -11.37
CA SER A 288 10.16 46.42 -11.13
C SER A 288 9.44 46.85 -12.42
N PRO A 289 8.17 47.28 -12.35
CA PRO A 289 7.45 47.67 -13.55
C PRO A 289 8.24 48.71 -14.34
N ALA A 290 8.48 48.44 -15.61
CA ALA A 290 9.10 49.37 -16.54
C ALA A 290 8.26 50.66 -16.60
N PRO A 291 8.90 51.85 -16.77
CA PRO A 291 8.17 53.10 -16.84
C PRO A 291 7.16 53.08 -17.99
N THR A 292 5.91 53.42 -17.65
CA THR A 292 4.76 53.50 -18.57
C THR A 292 5.11 54.33 -19.79
N ALA A 293 5.16 53.74 -20.97
CA ALA A 293 5.30 54.44 -22.23
C ALA A 293 4.06 55.32 -22.48
N ALA A 294 4.29 56.49 -23.04
CA ALA A 294 3.28 57.50 -23.39
C ALA A 294 2.22 56.90 -24.36
N PRO A 295 0.97 57.38 -24.32
CA PRO A 295 -0.13 56.79 -25.11
C PRO A 295 0.08 57.01 -26.61
N THR A 296 0.06 55.89 -27.36
CA THR A 296 0.02 55.90 -28.82
C THR A 296 -1.38 56.27 -29.31
N PRO A 297 -1.51 57.07 -30.40
CA PRO A 297 -2.83 57.50 -30.89
C PRO A 297 -3.66 56.35 -31.41
N THR A 298 -4.95 56.37 -31.10
CA THR A 298 -5.99 55.39 -31.45
C THR A 298 -6.23 55.29 -32.95
N PRO A 299 -6.14 54.14 -33.59
CA PRO A 299 -6.60 53.92 -34.96
C PRO A 299 -8.14 53.85 -35.03
N ALA A 300 -8.67 54.34 -36.18
CA ALA A 300 -10.09 54.37 -36.48
C ALA A 300 -10.75 53.00 -36.60
N PRO A 301 -12.07 52.84 -36.38
CA PRO A 301 -12.76 51.54 -36.30
C PRO A 301 -12.88 50.86 -37.67
N THR A 302 -12.54 49.60 -37.73
CA THR A 302 -12.78 48.68 -38.87
C THR A 302 -14.18 48.05 -38.70
N PRO A 303 -14.93 47.85 -39.80
CA PRO A 303 -16.31 47.38 -39.74
C PRO A 303 -16.43 45.94 -39.26
N THR A 304 -17.42 45.69 -38.43
CA THR A 304 -17.81 44.44 -37.80
C THR A 304 -18.34 43.42 -38.81
N ALA A 305 -17.74 42.20 -38.84
CA ALA A 305 -18.31 41.07 -39.52
C ALA A 305 -19.34 40.35 -38.63
N SER A 306 -20.43 39.92 -39.25
CA SER A 306 -21.60 39.22 -38.65
C SER A 306 -21.20 37.84 -38.11
N PRO A 307 -21.76 37.40 -36.98
CA PRO A 307 -21.43 36.10 -36.42
C PRO A 307 -22.14 34.94 -37.15
N ALA A 308 -21.41 33.84 -37.32
CA ALA A 308 -21.95 32.54 -37.78
C ALA A 308 -22.71 31.80 -36.66
N PRO A 309 -23.67 30.95 -36.98
CA PRO A 309 -24.51 30.32 -36.00
C PRO A 309 -23.80 29.28 -35.12
N VAL A 310 -24.10 29.34 -33.81
CA VAL A 310 -23.67 28.35 -32.81
C VAL A 310 -24.61 27.14 -32.91
N LEU A 311 -24.03 25.96 -33.07
CA LEU A 311 -24.71 24.68 -32.92
C LEU A 311 -24.80 24.34 -31.41
N GLU A 312 -26.01 24.34 -30.90
CA GLU A 312 -26.33 23.78 -29.59
C GLU A 312 -26.06 22.27 -29.60
N ARG A 313 -25.30 21.81 -28.60
CA ARG A 313 -25.19 20.40 -28.24
C ARG A 313 -25.91 20.23 -26.91
N ASP A 314 -26.95 19.45 -26.97
CA ASP A 314 -27.74 19.03 -25.82
C ASP A 314 -26.89 18.28 -24.80
N ALA A 315 -27.00 18.72 -23.56
CA ALA A 315 -26.44 18.06 -22.39
C ALA A 315 -27.52 17.16 -21.79
N GLU A 316 -27.38 15.85 -22.00
CA GLU A 316 -28.05 14.86 -21.14
C GLU A 316 -26.99 14.08 -20.35
N ALA A 317 -26.83 14.46 -19.09
CA ALA A 317 -26.15 13.66 -18.08
C ALA A 317 -26.83 13.81 -16.73
N LEU A 318 -27.61 12.79 -16.36
CA LEU A 318 -28.02 12.37 -15.03
C LEU A 318 -29.08 11.26 -15.19
N PRO A 319 -29.13 10.17 -14.41
CA PRO A 319 -28.82 10.08 -12.99
C PRO A 319 -28.14 8.73 -12.58
N VAL A 320 -26.89 8.71 -12.26
CA VAL A 320 -26.23 7.52 -11.67
C VAL A 320 -26.09 7.66 -10.15
N VAL A 321 -25.98 8.88 -9.62
CA VAL A 321 -25.74 9.12 -8.18
C VAL A 321 -26.96 8.80 -7.31
N ALA A 322 -28.17 8.93 -7.82
CA ALA A 322 -29.39 8.65 -7.05
C ALA A 322 -29.63 7.15 -6.81
N ALA A 323 -29.14 6.27 -7.69
CA ALA A 323 -29.35 4.82 -7.58
C ALA A 323 -28.49 4.17 -6.49
N VAL A 324 -27.29 4.68 -6.24
CA VAL A 324 -26.36 4.15 -5.23
C VAL A 324 -26.83 4.45 -3.81
N ALA A 325 -27.40 5.63 -3.57
CA ALA A 325 -27.93 6.02 -2.26
C ALA A 325 -29.18 5.21 -1.85
N ALA A 326 -30.02 4.82 -2.80
CA ALA A 326 -31.21 4.00 -2.53
C ALA A 326 -30.86 2.54 -2.17
N ALA A 327 -29.84 1.97 -2.78
CA ALA A 327 -29.39 0.60 -2.49
C ALA A 327 -28.81 0.45 -1.07
N ALA A 328 -28.04 1.44 -0.60
CA ALA A 328 -27.47 1.44 0.76
C ALA A 328 -28.56 1.52 1.86
N ALA A 329 -29.61 2.31 1.64
CA ALA A 329 -30.72 2.43 2.60
C ALA A 329 -31.55 1.14 2.73
N ILE A 330 -31.73 0.39 1.63
CA ILE A 330 -32.45 -0.89 1.64
C ILE A 330 -31.66 -1.97 2.39
N LEU A 331 -30.33 -1.98 2.25
CA LEU A 331 -29.47 -2.96 2.94
C LEU A 331 -29.48 -2.75 4.47
N LEU A 332 -29.45 -1.50 4.92
CA LEU A 332 -29.53 -1.15 6.36
C LEU A 332 -30.86 -1.54 6.99
N LEU A 333 -31.97 -1.38 6.27
CA LEU A 333 -33.29 -1.79 6.74
C LEU A 333 -33.45 -3.33 6.82
N ALA A 334 -32.84 -4.06 5.89
CA ALA A 334 -32.85 -5.52 5.90
C ALA A 334 -32.04 -6.09 7.08
N CYS A 335 -30.89 -5.52 7.38
CA CYS A 335 -30.06 -5.91 8.53
C CYS A 335 -30.76 -5.64 9.86
N ALA A 336 -31.47 -4.51 10.01
CA ALA A 336 -32.25 -4.19 11.20
C ALA A 336 -33.40 -5.18 11.41
N ALA A 337 -34.09 -5.59 10.34
CA ALA A 337 -35.22 -6.54 10.42
C ALA A 337 -34.76 -7.96 10.86
N VAL A 338 -33.58 -8.40 10.44
CA VAL A 338 -33.00 -9.68 10.86
C VAL A 338 -32.58 -9.63 12.33
N PHE A 339 -32.01 -8.50 12.80
CA PHE A 339 -31.57 -8.34 14.18
C PHE A 339 -32.74 -8.33 15.18
N PHE A 340 -33.88 -7.72 14.81
CA PHE A 340 -35.08 -7.68 15.66
C PHE A 340 -35.87 -9.01 15.65
N ARG A 341 -35.76 -9.82 14.60
CA ARG A 341 -36.42 -11.13 14.53
C ARG A 341 -35.73 -12.18 15.39
N GLY A 342 -34.41 -12.09 15.56
CA GLY A 342 -33.61 -12.98 16.42
C GLY A 342 -33.84 -12.81 17.94
N ARG A 343 -34.43 -11.68 18.38
CA ARG A 343 -34.70 -11.38 19.79
C ARG A 343 -36.08 -11.81 20.31
N ARG A 344 -36.96 -12.35 19.46
CA ARG A 344 -38.31 -12.82 19.86
C ARG A 344 -38.40 -14.34 20.13
N HIS A 345 -37.29 -15.06 20.06
CA HIS A 345 -37.23 -16.50 20.31
C HIS A 345 -36.14 -16.88 21.32
N ARG A 346 -35.94 -16.05 22.35
CA ARG A 346 -35.25 -16.43 23.59
C ARG A 346 -36.01 -15.93 24.77
#